data_475dd9414a817e715207972e05b4e0b6
#
_entry.id   475dd9414a817e715207972e05b4e0b6
#
_cell.length_a   1.000
_cell.length_b   1.000
_cell.length_c   1.000
_cell.angle_alpha   90.00
_cell.angle_beta   90.00
_cell.angle_gamma   90.00
#
_symmetry.space_group_name_H-M   'P 1'
#
loop_
_entity.id
_entity.type
_entity.pdbx_description
1 polymer ?
#
loop_
_entity_poly.entity_id
_entity_poly.type
_entity_poly.pdbx_seq_one_letter_code
_entity_poly.pdbx_strand_id
1 'polypeptide(L)'
;LCELEQYISKLAEKSDDKKPNKRDTFRNFVLNNFDENHKLFTLTAPTGYGKTLTALNFALKFNKSRIIYALPFTSIIDQTYDIVAKIYKNSDILVSKAHHKTTIDEKNLTEEDRYSKIKFLMESFSGEINITTLYQLIFALFGNKNKDNVKFNQLKNSVVIIDEAQAIPL
;
A
#
# COMPACT_ATOMS: atom_id res chain seq x y z
N LEU A 1 -5.53 -11.89 -0.92
CA LEU A 1 -6.29 -11.79 -2.18
C LEU A 1 -7.81 -11.82 -1.91
N CYS A 2 -8.29 -12.78 -1.13
CA CYS A 2 -9.72 -12.99 -0.91
C CYS A 2 -10.45 -11.72 -0.37
N GLU A 3 -9.89 -11.03 0.61
CA GLU A 3 -10.51 -9.82 1.21
C GLU A 3 -10.62 -8.67 0.22
N LEU A 4 -9.58 -8.47 -0.58
CA LEU A 4 -9.58 -7.41 -1.59
C LEU A 4 -10.59 -7.71 -2.70
N GLU A 5 -10.68 -8.95 -3.16
CA GLU A 5 -11.66 -9.37 -4.16
C GLU A 5 -13.09 -9.26 -3.65
N GLN A 6 -13.34 -9.65 -2.40
CA GLN A 6 -14.65 -9.45 -1.76
C GLN A 6 -15.02 -7.97 -1.62
N TYR A 7 -14.07 -7.12 -1.27
CA TYR A 7 -14.31 -5.68 -1.19
C TYR A 7 -14.66 -5.09 -2.55
N ILE A 8 -13.92 -5.48 -3.59
CA ILE A 8 -14.15 -5.03 -4.97
C ILE A 8 -15.53 -5.49 -5.47
N SER A 9 -15.91 -6.75 -5.21
CA SER A 9 -17.24 -7.27 -5.57
C SER A 9 -18.37 -6.48 -4.91
N LYS A 10 -18.24 -6.16 -3.62
CA LYS A 10 -19.21 -5.30 -2.90
C LYS A 10 -19.30 -3.88 -3.46
N LEU A 11 -18.20 -3.34 -3.99
CA LEU A 11 -18.23 -2.04 -4.67
C LEU A 11 -18.93 -2.12 -6.02
N ALA A 12 -18.77 -3.22 -6.76
CA ALA A 12 -19.44 -3.45 -8.04
C ALA A 12 -20.96 -3.62 -7.86
N GLU A 13 -21.41 -4.33 -6.83
CA GLU A 13 -22.83 -4.51 -6.50
C GLU A 13 -23.56 -3.19 -6.17
N LYS A 14 -22.84 -2.21 -5.64
CA LYS A 14 -23.38 -0.87 -5.34
C LYS A 14 -23.49 0.05 -6.53
N SER A 15 -22.87 -0.29 -7.66
CA SER A 15 -22.98 0.44 -8.91
C SER A 15 -24.14 -0.13 -9.71
N ASP A 16 -25.22 0.64 -9.84
CA ASP A 16 -26.49 0.28 -10.51
C ASP A 16 -26.35 0.12 -12.05
N ASP A 17 -25.13 0.10 -12.58
CA ASP A 17 -24.84 0.02 -14.01
C ASP A 17 -24.69 -1.43 -14.46
N LYS A 18 -25.70 -1.91 -15.21
CA LYS A 18 -25.69 -3.21 -15.94
C LYS A 18 -24.64 -3.31 -17.07
N LYS A 19 -23.77 -2.31 -17.24
CA LYS A 19 -22.65 -2.34 -18.21
C LYS A 19 -21.37 -2.80 -17.53
N PRO A 20 -20.47 -3.52 -18.22
CA PRO A 20 -19.18 -3.88 -17.65
C PRO A 20 -18.47 -2.61 -17.16
N ASN A 21 -18.27 -2.54 -15.85
CA ASN A 21 -17.68 -1.38 -15.23
C ASN A 21 -16.26 -1.19 -15.80
N LYS A 22 -15.95 -0.01 -16.32
CA LYS A 22 -14.62 0.31 -16.87
C LYS A 22 -13.47 -0.05 -15.93
N ARG A 23 -13.72 0.04 -14.61
CA ARG A 23 -12.75 -0.36 -13.57
C ARG A 23 -12.48 -1.86 -13.57
N ASP A 24 -13.51 -2.68 -13.74
CA ASP A 24 -13.39 -4.14 -13.76
C ASP A 24 -12.71 -4.60 -15.03
N THR A 25 -13.07 -4.02 -16.17
CA THR A 25 -12.42 -4.30 -17.45
C THR A 25 -10.93 -3.96 -17.38
N PHE A 26 -10.59 -2.79 -16.85
CA PHE A 26 -9.20 -2.36 -16.66
C PHE A 26 -8.43 -3.30 -15.71
N ARG A 27 -9.01 -3.60 -14.55
CA ARG A 27 -8.39 -4.50 -13.57
C ARG A 27 -8.14 -5.89 -14.17
N ASN A 28 -9.14 -6.48 -14.82
CA ASN A 28 -9.01 -7.80 -15.45
C ASN A 28 -7.92 -7.80 -16.53
N PHE A 29 -7.86 -6.74 -17.35
CA PHE A 29 -6.78 -6.58 -18.32
C PHE A 29 -5.41 -6.58 -17.65
N VAL A 30 -5.21 -5.80 -16.59
CA VAL A 30 -3.95 -5.71 -15.86
C VAL A 30 -3.57 -7.06 -15.24
N LEU A 31 -4.52 -7.73 -14.59
CA LEU A 31 -4.27 -9.00 -13.90
C LEU A 31 -4.01 -10.16 -14.87
N ASN A 32 -4.60 -10.13 -16.06
CA ASN A 32 -4.36 -11.15 -17.10
C ASN A 32 -2.99 -10.98 -17.78
N ASN A 33 -2.39 -9.79 -17.72
CA ASN A 33 -1.04 -9.53 -18.22
C ASN A 33 0.04 -9.66 -17.14
N PHE A 34 -0.26 -10.32 -16.03
CA PHE A 34 0.73 -10.62 -15.00
C PHE A 34 1.75 -11.63 -15.50
N ASP A 35 3.04 -11.30 -15.36
CA ASP A 35 4.16 -12.18 -15.63
C ASP A 35 5.19 -12.08 -14.49
N GLU A 36 5.37 -13.17 -13.77
CA GLU A 36 6.27 -13.23 -12.60
C GLU A 36 7.77 -13.11 -12.97
N ASN A 37 8.12 -13.33 -14.23
CA ASN A 37 9.50 -13.21 -14.70
C ASN A 37 9.96 -11.77 -14.81
N HIS A 38 9.02 -10.82 -14.94
CA HIS A 38 9.33 -9.41 -14.96
C HIS A 38 9.38 -8.82 -13.55
N LYS A 39 10.34 -7.93 -13.31
CA LYS A 39 10.53 -7.28 -12.01
C LYS A 39 10.11 -5.82 -11.98
N LEU A 40 9.91 -5.21 -13.13
CA LEU A 40 9.51 -3.82 -13.27
C LEU A 40 8.28 -3.73 -14.17
N PHE A 41 7.26 -3.06 -13.67
CA PHE A 41 6.00 -2.84 -14.37
C PHE A 41 5.64 -1.36 -14.33
N THR A 42 5.01 -0.88 -15.39
CA THR A 42 4.40 0.45 -15.43
C THR A 42 2.91 0.31 -15.67
N LEU A 43 2.12 1.07 -14.91
CA LEU A 43 0.67 1.07 -15.00
C LEU A 43 0.18 2.48 -15.31
N THR A 44 -0.32 2.70 -16.52
CA THR A 44 -0.89 3.97 -16.94
C THR A 44 -2.38 3.82 -17.18
N ALA A 45 -3.18 4.66 -16.52
CA ALA A 45 -4.61 4.71 -16.72
C ALA A 45 -5.17 6.10 -16.38
N PRO A 46 -6.30 6.50 -16.97
CA PRO A 46 -6.99 7.73 -16.58
C PRO A 46 -7.40 7.73 -15.10
N THR A 47 -7.66 8.92 -14.57
CA THR A 47 -8.24 9.06 -13.22
C THR A 47 -9.59 8.36 -13.13
N GLY A 48 -9.90 7.78 -11.96
CA GLY A 48 -11.17 7.10 -11.73
C GLY A 48 -11.24 5.64 -12.20
N TYR A 49 -10.20 5.10 -12.85
CA TYR A 49 -10.16 3.68 -13.28
C TYR A 49 -9.78 2.70 -12.16
N GLY A 50 -9.62 3.15 -10.94
CA GLY A 50 -9.30 2.29 -9.79
C GLY A 50 -7.85 1.82 -9.77
N LYS A 51 -6.90 2.65 -10.23
CA LYS A 51 -5.45 2.35 -10.24
C LYS A 51 -4.94 1.79 -8.92
N THR A 52 -5.25 2.44 -7.80
CA THR A 52 -4.78 2.08 -6.46
C THR A 52 -5.13 0.63 -6.10
N LEU A 53 -6.40 0.25 -6.24
CA LEU A 53 -6.84 -1.12 -5.92
C LEU A 53 -6.33 -2.14 -6.94
N THR A 54 -6.21 -1.75 -8.21
CA THR A 54 -5.65 -2.60 -9.26
C THR A 54 -4.17 -2.86 -9.04
N ALA A 55 -3.39 -1.83 -8.69
CA ALA A 55 -1.96 -1.97 -8.38
C ALA A 55 -1.74 -2.84 -7.14
N LEU A 56 -2.57 -2.68 -6.10
CA LEU A 56 -2.51 -3.51 -4.90
C LEU A 56 -2.83 -4.98 -5.23
N ASN A 57 -3.90 -5.24 -6.01
CA ASN A 57 -4.27 -6.59 -6.42
C ASN A 57 -3.17 -7.24 -7.29
N PHE A 58 -2.57 -6.47 -8.19
CA PHE A 58 -1.45 -6.93 -9.00
C PHE A 58 -0.24 -7.28 -8.14
N ALA A 59 0.10 -6.45 -7.14
CA ALA A 59 1.20 -6.69 -6.21
C ALA A 59 1.02 -7.96 -5.38
N LEU A 60 -0.20 -8.27 -4.97
CA LEU A 60 -0.51 -9.49 -4.21
C LEU A 60 -0.23 -10.78 -4.99
N LYS A 61 -0.27 -10.75 -6.34
CA LYS A 61 0.04 -11.92 -7.18
C LYS A 61 1.49 -12.39 -7.07
N PHE A 62 2.42 -11.50 -6.69
CA PHE A 62 3.82 -11.87 -6.50
C PHE A 62 4.08 -12.72 -5.26
N ASN A 63 3.10 -12.87 -4.38
CA ASN A 63 3.21 -13.64 -3.13
C ASN A 63 4.46 -13.29 -2.31
N LYS A 64 4.76 -12.00 -2.21
CA LYS A 64 5.87 -11.49 -1.40
C LYS A 64 5.42 -11.23 0.03
N SER A 65 6.39 -11.18 0.94
CA SER A 65 6.12 -10.98 2.37
C SER A 65 5.52 -9.60 2.67
N ARG A 66 5.78 -8.61 1.82
CA ARG A 66 5.34 -7.22 2.04
C ARG A 66 5.01 -6.50 0.77
N ILE A 67 4.12 -5.52 0.92
CA ILE A 67 3.84 -4.50 -0.09
C ILE A 67 4.19 -3.14 0.53
N ILE A 68 5.05 -2.38 -0.16
CA ILE A 68 5.37 -1.00 0.19
C ILE A 68 4.70 -0.09 -0.83
N TYR A 69 3.69 0.66 -0.39
CA TYR A 69 2.93 1.57 -1.24
C TYR A 69 3.40 3.01 -1.00
N ALA A 70 4.19 3.54 -1.90
CA ALA A 70 4.80 4.86 -1.79
C ALA A 70 4.01 5.91 -2.59
N LEU A 71 3.65 7.00 -1.91
CA LEU A 71 2.88 8.13 -2.44
C LEU A 71 3.69 9.43 -2.34
N PRO A 72 3.53 10.36 -3.30
CA PRO A 72 4.32 11.61 -3.28
C PRO A 72 3.89 12.57 -2.17
N PHE A 73 2.60 12.56 -1.78
CA PHE A 73 2.03 13.55 -0.87
C PHE A 73 1.40 12.88 0.36
N THR A 74 1.62 13.48 1.53
CA THR A 74 1.07 13.00 2.80
C THR A 74 -0.47 13.07 2.86
N SER A 75 -1.09 14.01 2.18
CA SER A 75 -2.56 14.15 2.14
C SER A 75 -3.29 12.95 1.51
N ILE A 76 -2.62 12.24 0.59
CA ILE A 76 -3.19 11.06 -0.08
C ILE A 76 -2.94 9.78 0.74
N ILE A 77 -1.94 9.79 1.62
CA ILE A 77 -1.59 8.64 2.47
C ILE A 77 -2.75 8.25 3.38
N ASP A 78 -3.35 9.21 4.06
CA ASP A 78 -4.45 8.94 4.99
C ASP A 78 -5.64 8.32 4.26
N GLN A 79 -6.03 8.88 3.12
CA GLN A 79 -7.10 8.33 2.29
C GLN A 79 -6.80 6.90 1.80
N THR A 80 -5.57 6.67 1.32
CA THR A 80 -5.17 5.34 0.84
C THR A 80 -5.11 4.34 1.99
N TYR A 81 -4.56 4.76 3.14
CA TYR A 81 -4.52 3.94 4.35
C TYR A 81 -5.92 3.54 4.81
N ASP A 82 -6.85 4.49 4.89
CA ASP A 82 -8.22 4.22 5.34
C ASP A 82 -8.93 3.20 4.43
N ILE A 83 -8.72 3.30 3.12
CA ILE A 83 -9.27 2.33 2.16
C ILE A 83 -8.66 0.94 2.40
N VAL A 84 -7.34 0.85 2.49
CA VAL A 84 -6.64 -0.44 2.64
C VAL A 84 -6.90 -1.05 4.01
N ALA A 85 -6.85 -0.28 5.09
CA ALA A 85 -7.16 -0.73 6.43
C ALA A 85 -8.62 -1.23 6.55
N LYS A 86 -9.56 -0.59 5.85
CA LYS A 86 -10.95 -1.05 5.80
C LYS A 86 -11.10 -2.40 5.09
N ILE A 87 -10.33 -2.64 4.03
CA ILE A 87 -10.34 -3.92 3.31
C ILE A 87 -9.90 -5.05 4.23
N TYR A 88 -8.82 -4.83 4.97
CA TYR A 88 -8.17 -5.86 5.80
C TYR A 88 -8.57 -5.82 7.29
N LYS A 89 -9.62 -5.06 7.64
CA LYS A 89 -10.07 -4.87 9.04
C LYS A 89 -10.33 -6.19 9.79
N ASN A 90 -10.79 -7.22 9.09
CA ASN A 90 -11.17 -8.52 9.68
C ASN A 90 -10.17 -9.64 9.32
N SER A 91 -8.95 -9.29 8.95
CA SER A 91 -7.87 -10.21 8.62
C SER A 91 -6.68 -10.01 9.55
N ASP A 92 -5.77 -10.98 9.58
CA ASP A 92 -4.52 -10.90 10.34
C ASP A 92 -3.45 -10.05 9.65
N ILE A 93 -3.80 -9.41 8.52
CA ILE A 93 -2.87 -8.57 7.75
C ILE A 93 -2.71 -7.22 8.43
N LEU A 94 -1.49 -6.93 8.86
CA LEU A 94 -1.13 -5.66 9.46
C LEU A 94 -0.91 -4.60 8.38
N VAL A 95 -1.81 -3.63 8.32
CA VAL A 95 -1.66 -2.44 7.48
C VAL A 95 -1.04 -1.33 8.32
N SER A 96 0.12 -0.83 7.91
CA SER A 96 0.79 0.28 8.59
C SER A 96 0.90 1.51 7.70
N LYS A 97 0.95 2.70 8.31
CA LYS A 97 1.26 3.94 7.60
C LYS A 97 2.47 4.63 8.24
N ALA A 98 3.43 5.03 7.41
CA ALA A 98 4.63 5.72 7.84
C ALA A 98 4.58 7.19 7.44
N HIS A 99 4.06 8.05 8.33
CA HIS A 99 4.22 9.51 8.24
C HIS A 99 4.21 10.15 9.63
N HIS A 100 4.66 11.41 9.75
CA HIS A 100 4.95 12.10 11.01
C HIS A 100 3.76 12.38 11.96
N LYS A 101 2.51 11.96 11.64
CA LYS A 101 1.31 12.37 12.39
C LYS A 101 0.38 11.23 12.81
N THR A 102 0.86 10.01 12.99
CA THR A 102 -0.06 8.90 13.29
C THR A 102 -0.31 8.74 14.78
N THR A 103 -1.56 8.86 15.20
CA THR A 103 -2.10 8.43 16.50
C THR A 103 -2.69 7.04 16.36
N ILE A 104 -2.42 6.13 17.28
CA ILE A 104 -3.02 4.79 17.34
C ILE A 104 -3.89 4.72 18.59
N ASP A 105 -5.13 4.25 18.43
CA ASP A 105 -6.04 3.93 19.53
C ASP A 105 -5.77 2.49 20.03
N GLU A 106 -4.99 2.37 21.09
CA GLU A 106 -4.85 1.12 21.86
C GLU A 106 -5.03 1.38 23.36
N LYS A 107 -6.00 0.71 23.96
CA LYS A 107 -6.55 1.01 25.31
C LYS A 107 -5.75 0.48 26.50
N ASN A 108 -4.66 -0.29 26.35
CA ASN A 108 -4.07 -1.08 27.46
C ASN A 108 -2.53 -0.98 27.65
N LEU A 109 -1.84 0.00 27.08
CA LEU A 109 -0.39 0.19 27.28
C LEU A 109 -0.13 1.53 27.98
N THR A 110 1.02 1.66 28.68
CA THR A 110 1.47 2.96 29.17
C THR A 110 1.70 3.91 28.00
N GLU A 111 1.54 5.21 28.19
CA GLU A 111 1.70 6.17 27.07
C GLU A 111 3.09 6.12 26.44
N GLU A 112 4.15 5.89 27.23
CA GLU A 112 5.53 5.80 26.72
C GLU A 112 5.78 4.52 25.93
N ASP A 113 5.31 3.37 26.42
CA ASP A 113 5.45 2.07 25.71
C ASP A 113 4.67 2.09 24.40
N ARG A 114 3.48 2.66 24.44
CA ARG A 114 2.60 2.84 23.29
C ARG A 114 3.27 3.72 22.24
N TYR A 115 3.79 4.89 22.63
CA TYR A 115 4.46 5.82 21.73
C TYR A 115 5.71 5.20 21.09
N SER A 116 6.53 4.49 21.86
CA SER A 116 7.75 3.84 21.39
C SER A 116 7.44 2.71 20.38
N LYS A 117 6.43 1.89 20.67
CA LYS A 117 5.99 0.79 19.79
C LYS A 117 5.39 1.32 18.47
N ILE A 118 4.56 2.34 18.57
CA ILE A 118 3.96 3.03 17.42
C ILE A 118 5.04 3.63 16.53
N LYS A 119 5.96 4.38 17.12
CA LYS A 119 7.07 5.00 16.41
C LYS A 119 7.94 3.95 15.70
N PHE A 120 8.22 2.83 16.35
CA PHE A 120 8.96 1.72 15.76
C PHE A 120 8.20 1.12 14.56
N LEU A 121 6.91 0.82 14.69
CA LEU A 121 6.09 0.27 13.61
C LEU A 121 6.03 1.20 12.39
N MET A 122 5.91 2.50 12.61
CA MET A 122 5.91 3.52 11.56
C MET A 122 7.28 3.71 10.90
N GLU A 123 8.33 3.59 11.69
CA GLU A 123 9.70 3.80 11.22
C GLU A 123 10.33 2.56 10.60
N SER A 124 9.72 1.38 10.72
CA SER A 124 10.35 0.11 10.34
C SER A 124 9.77 -0.61 9.13
N PHE A 125 8.69 -0.14 8.51
CA PHE A 125 7.96 -0.91 7.47
C PHE A 125 7.59 -2.33 7.91
N SER A 126 7.13 -2.49 9.15
CA SER A 126 6.93 -3.81 9.76
C SER A 126 5.61 -4.49 9.40
N GLY A 127 4.65 -3.78 8.83
CA GLY A 127 3.40 -4.36 8.36
C GLY A 127 3.58 -5.19 7.08
N GLU A 128 2.59 -6.05 6.78
CA GLU A 128 2.52 -6.73 5.48
C GLU A 128 2.18 -5.75 4.35
N ILE A 129 1.39 -4.71 4.66
CA ILE A 129 1.11 -3.61 3.73
C ILE A 129 1.50 -2.31 4.42
N ASN A 130 2.49 -1.62 3.84
CA ASN A 130 3.02 -0.37 4.39
C ASN A 130 2.74 0.78 3.44
N ILE A 131 1.95 1.74 3.86
CA ILE A 131 1.64 2.95 3.09
C ILE A 131 2.54 4.08 3.59
N THR A 132 3.34 4.64 2.69
CA THR A 132 4.41 5.55 3.06
C THR A 132 4.55 6.70 2.05
N THR A 133 5.40 7.68 2.36
CA THR A 133 5.80 8.68 1.38
C THR A 133 6.92 8.16 0.50
N LEU A 134 6.96 8.63 -0.75
CA LEU A 134 8.10 8.39 -1.64
C LEU A 134 9.41 8.84 -0.98
N TYR A 135 9.38 9.93 -0.23
CA TYR A 135 10.54 10.45 0.52
C TYR A 135 11.08 9.43 1.54
N GLN A 136 10.17 8.78 2.30
CA GLN A 136 10.56 7.74 3.26
C GLN A 136 11.13 6.49 2.57
N LEU A 137 10.60 6.14 1.41
CA LEU A 137 11.14 5.05 0.59
C LEU A 137 12.56 5.39 0.10
N ILE A 138 12.78 6.60 -0.41
CA ILE A 138 14.11 7.06 -0.84
C ILE A 138 15.11 7.02 0.33
N PHE A 139 14.70 7.50 1.52
CA PHE A 139 15.56 7.39 2.70
C PHE A 139 15.82 5.94 3.12
N ALA A 140 14.86 5.05 2.97
CA ALA A 140 15.09 3.62 3.24
C ALA A 140 16.12 3.01 2.27
N LEU A 141 16.18 3.49 1.02
CA LEU A 141 17.11 2.99 0.01
C LEU A 141 18.52 3.59 0.11
N PHE A 142 18.64 4.87 0.45
CA PHE A 142 19.89 5.64 0.33
C PHE A 142 20.32 6.30 1.66
N GLY A 143 19.53 6.19 2.71
CA GLY A 143 19.85 6.80 4.00
C GLY A 143 20.96 6.02 4.74
N ASN A 144 21.70 6.74 5.60
CA ASN A 144 22.83 6.21 6.35
C ASN A 144 22.54 6.02 7.85
N LYS A 145 21.31 6.29 8.29
CA LYS A 145 20.92 6.18 9.69
C LYS A 145 20.48 4.75 10.03
N ASN A 146 20.67 4.32 11.26
CA ASN A 146 20.27 2.99 11.72
C ASN A 146 18.78 2.68 11.41
N LYS A 147 17.89 3.67 11.54
CA LYS A 147 16.48 3.53 11.19
C LYS A 147 16.24 3.28 9.70
N ASP A 148 17.08 3.83 8.83
CA ASP A 148 17.00 3.63 7.40
C ASP A 148 17.45 2.21 7.03
N ASN A 149 18.47 1.69 7.71
CA ASN A 149 18.91 0.30 7.57
C ASN A 149 17.84 -0.71 8.00
N VAL A 150 17.07 -0.41 9.04
CA VAL A 150 15.93 -1.26 9.46
C VAL A 150 14.91 -1.31 8.34
N LYS A 151 14.51 -0.18 7.76
CA LYS A 151 13.59 -0.12 6.62
C LYS A 151 14.14 -0.83 5.39
N PHE A 152 15.42 -0.63 5.08
CA PHE A 152 16.07 -1.30 3.96
C PHE A 152 15.96 -2.83 4.05
N ASN A 153 16.16 -3.38 5.25
CA ASN A 153 16.01 -4.81 5.46
C ASN A 153 14.57 -5.30 5.24
N GLN A 154 13.57 -4.46 5.52
CA GLN A 154 12.17 -4.79 5.27
C GLN A 154 11.77 -4.72 3.79
N LEU A 155 12.56 -4.07 2.94
CA LEU A 155 12.35 -4.08 1.48
C LEU A 155 12.72 -5.44 0.86
N LYS A 156 13.47 -6.28 1.56
CA LYS A 156 13.76 -7.64 1.10
C LYS A 156 12.45 -8.42 0.96
N ASN A 157 12.33 -9.14 -0.16
CA ASN A 157 11.13 -9.93 -0.46
C ASN A 157 9.82 -9.11 -0.41
N SER A 158 9.87 -7.86 -0.86
CA SER A 158 8.69 -6.98 -0.97
C SER A 158 8.37 -6.64 -2.42
N VAL A 159 7.12 -6.21 -2.65
CA VAL A 159 6.72 -5.48 -3.85
C VAL A 159 6.64 -4.01 -3.50
N VAL A 160 7.29 -3.16 -4.29
CA VAL A 160 7.22 -1.71 -4.14
C VAL A 160 6.32 -1.13 -5.21
N ILE A 161 5.28 -0.43 -4.79
CA ILE A 161 4.39 0.34 -5.66
C ILE A 161 4.75 1.81 -5.48
N ILE A 162 5.08 2.50 -6.57
CA ILE A 162 5.26 3.95 -6.59
C ILE A 162 4.08 4.54 -7.35
N ASP A 163 3.16 5.16 -6.64
CA ASP A 163 2.00 5.83 -7.24
C ASP A 163 2.34 7.28 -7.58
N GLU A 164 1.69 7.81 -8.60
CA GLU A 164 1.93 9.17 -9.12
C GLU A 164 3.44 9.46 -9.39
N ALA A 165 4.13 8.50 -10.02
CA ALA A 165 5.58 8.57 -10.26
C ALA A 165 6.03 9.83 -11.01
N GLN A 166 5.13 10.47 -11.79
CA GLN A 166 5.39 11.74 -12.46
C GLN A 166 5.61 12.92 -11.49
N ALA A 167 5.24 12.77 -10.22
CA ALA A 167 5.47 13.80 -9.19
C ALA A 167 6.90 13.75 -8.61
N ILE A 168 7.74 12.80 -9.06
CA ILE A 168 9.14 12.73 -8.67
C ILE A 168 9.87 13.86 -9.38
N PRO A 169 10.52 14.81 -8.65
CA PRO A 169 11.36 15.82 -9.30
C PRO A 169 12.56 15.14 -9.96
N LEU A 170 12.80 15.49 -11.21
CA LEU A 170 13.98 15.07 -11.99
C LEU A 170 15.20 15.86 -11.55
#